data_893a04d2c3b5679eb92a2f9070f314b3
#
_entry.id   893a04d2c3b5679eb92a2f9070f314b3
#
_cell.length_a   1.000
_cell.length_b   1.000
_cell.length_c   1.000
_cell.angle_alpha   90.00
_cell.angle_beta   90.00
_cell.angle_gamma   90.00
#
_symmetry.space_group_name_H-M   'P 1'
#
loop_
_entity.id
_entity.type
_entity.pdbx_description
1 polymer ?
#
loop_
_entity_poly.entity_id
_entity_poly.type
_entity_poly.pdbx_seq_one_letter_code
_entity_poly.pdbx_strand_id
1 'polypeptide(L)'
;MTKDTIERIRKFTEDREWDQFHSPANLAKSIVIEAAELLECFQWSDEEYDLQHVKEELADVMVYCQNLLDKLGLDADEIINMKMTQNEV
;
A
#
# COMPACT_ATOMS: atom_id res chain seq x y z
N MET A 1 6.91 6.68 -5.61
CA MET A 1 5.97 7.64 -5.01
C MET A 1 6.71 8.93 -4.70
N THR A 2 6.17 10.07 -5.08
CA THR A 2 6.84 11.35 -4.85
C THR A 2 6.79 11.75 -3.37
N LYS A 3 7.69 12.66 -2.98
CA LYS A 3 7.72 13.21 -1.62
C LYS A 3 6.39 13.87 -1.25
N ASP A 4 5.82 14.64 -2.16
CA ASP A 4 4.54 15.32 -1.92
C ASP A 4 3.40 14.34 -1.67
N THR A 5 3.35 13.26 -2.43
CA THR A 5 2.34 12.21 -2.25
C THR A 5 2.51 11.52 -0.89
N ILE A 6 3.73 11.20 -0.50
CA ILE A 6 4.04 10.60 0.79
C ILE A 6 3.60 11.52 1.93
N GLU A 7 3.93 12.81 1.83
CA GLU A 7 3.53 13.80 2.85
C GLU A 7 2.00 13.91 2.97
N ARG A 8 1.30 13.82 1.83
CA ARG A 8 -0.17 13.84 1.83
C ARG A 8 -0.77 12.62 2.55
N ILE A 9 -0.17 11.45 2.35
CA ILE A 9 -0.57 10.23 3.05
C ILE A 9 -0.34 10.37 4.55
N ARG A 10 0.83 10.87 4.94
CA ARG A 10 1.19 11.07 6.35
C ARG A 10 0.24 12.03 7.04
N LYS A 11 -0.06 13.16 6.38
CA LYS A 11 -0.99 14.15 6.93
C LYS A 11 -2.39 13.57 7.10
N PHE A 12 -2.88 12.82 6.12
CA PHE A 12 -4.18 12.17 6.19
C PHE A 12 -4.27 11.22 7.40
N THR A 13 -3.25 10.40 7.59
CA THR A 13 -3.18 9.44 8.69
C THR A 13 -3.11 10.15 10.05
N GLU A 14 -2.29 11.19 10.14
CA GLU A 14 -2.12 11.97 11.35
C GLU A 14 -3.40 12.74 11.73
N ASP A 15 -4.03 13.42 10.76
CA ASP A 15 -5.25 14.20 10.99
C ASP A 15 -6.40 13.35 11.51
N ARG A 16 -6.44 12.07 11.18
CA ARG A 16 -7.46 11.14 11.62
C ARG A 16 -7.05 10.34 12.85
N GLU A 17 -5.87 10.60 13.37
CA GLU A 17 -5.34 9.91 14.55
C GLU A 17 -5.29 8.39 14.37
N TRP A 18 -5.16 7.92 13.13
CA TRP A 18 -5.12 6.49 12.81
C TRP A 18 -3.85 5.81 13.24
N ASP A 19 -2.78 6.59 13.43
CA ASP A 19 -1.48 6.05 13.83
C ASP A 19 -1.57 5.21 15.11
N GLN A 20 -2.45 5.60 16.04
CA GLN A 20 -2.66 4.85 17.29
C GLN A 20 -3.17 3.41 17.04
N PHE A 21 -3.81 3.16 15.91
CA PHE A 21 -4.33 1.84 15.53
C PHE A 21 -3.41 1.10 14.55
N HIS A 22 -2.33 1.74 14.10
CA HIS A 22 -1.45 1.22 13.06
C HIS A 22 -0.22 0.51 13.66
N SER A 23 -0.44 -0.64 14.31
CA SER A 23 0.70 -1.53 14.59
C SER A 23 1.20 -2.13 13.27
N PRO A 24 2.47 -2.54 13.18
CA PRO A 24 2.96 -3.24 11.99
C PRO A 24 2.09 -4.43 11.60
N ALA A 25 1.65 -5.23 12.58
CA ALA A 25 0.78 -6.37 12.31
C ALA A 25 -0.58 -5.96 11.75
N ASN A 26 -1.19 -4.90 12.32
CA ASN A 26 -2.48 -4.42 11.83
C ASN A 26 -2.36 -3.84 10.41
N LEU A 27 -1.27 -3.16 10.12
CA LEU A 27 -1.02 -2.63 8.77
C LEU A 27 -0.81 -3.77 7.76
N ALA A 28 -0.09 -4.82 8.14
CA ALA A 28 0.06 -6.00 7.28
C ALA A 28 -1.29 -6.66 6.99
N LYS A 29 -2.16 -6.76 7.99
CA LYS A 29 -3.53 -7.27 7.81
C LYS A 29 -4.34 -6.39 6.86
N SER A 30 -4.24 -5.06 7.02
CA SER A 30 -4.92 -4.12 6.13
C SER A 30 -4.45 -4.26 4.68
N ILE A 31 -3.16 -4.45 4.46
CA ILE A 31 -2.60 -4.68 3.13
C ILE A 31 -3.23 -5.92 2.50
N VAL A 32 -3.35 -7.02 3.24
CA VAL A 32 -3.96 -8.26 2.73
C VAL A 32 -5.44 -8.05 2.39
N ILE A 33 -6.17 -7.36 3.25
CA ILE A 33 -7.58 -7.05 3.03
C ILE A 33 -7.76 -6.23 1.74
N GLU A 34 -6.99 -5.17 1.59
CA GLU A 34 -7.07 -4.32 0.40
C GLU A 34 -6.61 -5.06 -0.87
N ALA A 35 -5.61 -5.93 -0.75
CA ALA A 35 -5.18 -6.76 -1.87
C ALA A 35 -6.29 -7.72 -2.30
N ALA A 36 -7.07 -8.24 -1.35
CA ALA A 36 -8.23 -9.08 -1.65
C ALA A 36 -9.32 -8.29 -2.38
N GLU A 37 -9.54 -7.04 -2.01
CA GLU A 37 -10.49 -6.15 -2.71
C GLU A 37 -10.02 -5.86 -4.13
N LEU A 38 -8.72 -5.68 -4.33
CA LEU A 38 -8.14 -5.56 -5.67
C LEU A 38 -8.42 -6.83 -6.50
N LEU A 39 -8.24 -7.99 -5.91
CA LEU A 39 -8.53 -9.28 -6.57
C LEU A 39 -10.01 -9.37 -6.98
N GLU A 40 -10.92 -8.87 -6.16
CA GLU A 40 -12.36 -8.87 -6.45
C GLU A 40 -12.69 -8.12 -7.74
N CYS A 41 -11.89 -7.13 -8.14
CA CYS A 41 -12.09 -6.41 -9.41
C CYS A 41 -12.03 -7.36 -10.62
N PHE A 42 -11.35 -8.49 -10.49
CA PHE A 42 -11.12 -9.46 -11.56
C PHE A 42 -11.81 -10.81 -11.33
N GLN A 43 -12.67 -10.92 -10.30
CA GLN A 43 -13.22 -12.22 -9.91
C GLN A 43 -14.09 -12.89 -10.97
N TRP A 44 -14.70 -12.10 -11.86
CA TRP A 44 -15.60 -12.62 -12.90
C TRP A 44 -14.96 -12.67 -14.28
N SER A 45 -13.89 -11.91 -14.50
CA SER A 45 -13.20 -11.87 -15.80
C SER A 45 -11.80 -11.28 -15.64
N ASP A 46 -10.84 -11.87 -16.32
CA ASP A 46 -9.48 -11.35 -16.37
C ASP A 46 -9.37 -10.12 -17.28
N GLU A 47 -10.29 -9.98 -18.23
CA GLU A 47 -10.22 -8.96 -19.28
C GLU A 47 -11.26 -7.85 -19.15
N GLU A 48 -12.42 -8.16 -18.56
CA GLU A 48 -13.52 -7.21 -18.42
C GLU A 48 -13.63 -6.74 -16.97
N TYR A 49 -13.05 -5.58 -16.67
CA TYR A 49 -13.03 -5.01 -15.34
C TYR A 49 -13.20 -3.49 -15.42
N ASP A 50 -13.61 -2.90 -14.31
CA ASP A 50 -13.73 -1.45 -14.17
C ASP A 50 -12.37 -0.88 -13.78
N LEU A 51 -11.70 -0.20 -14.70
CA LEU A 51 -10.38 0.38 -14.47
C LEU A 51 -10.38 1.38 -13.31
N GLN A 52 -11.44 2.17 -13.16
CA GLN A 52 -11.53 3.14 -12.07
C GLN A 52 -11.52 2.42 -10.71
N HIS A 53 -12.25 1.33 -10.58
CA HIS A 53 -12.27 0.52 -9.37
C HIS A 53 -10.89 -0.10 -9.08
N VAL A 54 -10.22 -0.62 -10.12
CA VAL A 54 -8.86 -1.14 -10.00
C VAL A 54 -7.90 -0.07 -9.47
N LYS A 55 -7.98 1.16 -10.01
CA LYS A 55 -7.16 2.28 -9.55
C LYS A 55 -7.37 2.57 -8.08
N GLU A 56 -8.61 2.60 -7.62
CA GLU A 56 -8.96 2.88 -6.24
C GLU A 56 -8.41 1.81 -5.29
N GLU A 57 -8.61 0.54 -5.63
CA GLU A 57 -8.16 -0.55 -4.77
C GLU A 57 -6.63 -0.69 -4.77
N LEU A 58 -6.00 -0.50 -5.92
CA LEU A 58 -4.54 -0.50 -6.00
C LEU A 58 -3.94 0.66 -5.18
N ALA A 59 -4.55 1.84 -5.26
CA ALA A 59 -4.12 2.99 -4.47
C ALA A 59 -4.22 2.70 -2.96
N ASP A 60 -5.29 2.06 -2.52
CA ASP A 60 -5.47 1.71 -1.10
C ASP A 60 -4.36 0.75 -0.63
N VAL A 61 -4.00 -0.24 -1.44
CA VAL A 61 -2.87 -1.14 -1.13
C VAL A 61 -1.58 -0.33 -0.95
N MET A 62 -1.32 0.59 -1.88
CA MET A 62 -0.10 1.41 -1.84
C MET A 62 -0.06 2.34 -0.63
N VAL A 63 -1.20 2.93 -0.26
CA VAL A 63 -1.30 3.80 0.92
C VAL A 63 -0.96 3.01 2.20
N TYR A 64 -1.52 1.83 2.38
CA TYR A 64 -1.21 1.01 3.55
C TYR A 64 0.23 0.52 3.55
N CYS A 65 0.80 0.24 2.38
CA CYS A 65 2.22 -0.07 2.27
C CYS A 65 3.09 1.10 2.75
N GLN A 66 2.76 2.33 2.36
CA GLN A 66 3.49 3.51 2.82
C GLN A 66 3.34 3.70 4.33
N ASN A 67 2.14 3.48 4.87
CA ASN A 67 1.93 3.55 6.32
C ASN A 67 2.82 2.54 7.07
N LEU A 68 2.95 1.34 6.53
CA LEU A 68 3.82 0.31 7.13
C LEU A 68 5.30 0.69 7.04
N LEU A 69 5.73 1.21 5.90
CA LEU A 69 7.09 1.73 5.74
C LEU A 69 7.39 2.79 6.80
N ASP A 70 6.49 3.75 6.98
CA ASP A 70 6.64 4.82 7.96
C ASP A 70 6.73 4.26 9.38
N LYS A 71 5.88 3.28 9.68
CA LYS A 71 5.83 2.68 11.02
C LYS A 71 7.13 1.95 11.38
N LEU A 72 7.77 1.33 10.39
CA LEU A 72 9.02 0.60 10.57
C LEU A 72 10.27 1.44 10.28
N GLY A 73 10.10 2.69 9.89
CA GLY A 73 11.21 3.57 9.56
C GLY A 73 11.98 3.14 8.32
N LEU A 74 11.27 2.58 7.33
CA LEU A 74 11.87 2.06 6.12
C LEU A 74 11.65 2.99 4.93
N ASP A 75 12.57 2.96 3.99
CA ASP A 75 12.49 3.65 2.72
C ASP A 75 12.15 2.67 1.59
N ALA A 76 11.13 3.01 0.79
CA ALA A 76 10.66 2.13 -0.28
C ALA A 76 11.75 1.79 -1.29
N ASP A 77 12.50 2.80 -1.75
CA ASP A 77 13.54 2.58 -2.75
C ASP A 77 14.63 1.65 -2.23
N GLU A 78 15.04 1.83 -0.98
CA GLU A 78 16.07 0.97 -0.37
C GLU A 78 15.64 -0.49 -0.33
N ILE A 79 14.44 -0.77 0.17
CA ILE A 79 14.01 -2.17 0.32
C ILE A 79 13.68 -2.81 -1.01
N ILE A 80 13.14 -2.05 -1.96
CA ILE A 80 12.86 -2.57 -3.31
C ILE A 80 14.17 -2.92 -4.00
N ASN A 81 15.16 -2.01 -3.98
CA ASN A 81 16.44 -2.27 -4.62
C ASN A 81 17.20 -3.41 -3.95
N MET A 82 17.13 -3.52 -2.64
CA MET A 82 17.67 -4.66 -1.91
C MET A 82 17.09 -5.98 -2.44
N LYS A 83 15.77 -6.03 -2.57
CA LYS A 83 15.09 -7.25 -3.03
C LYS A 83 15.36 -7.54 -4.49
N MET A 84 15.41 -6.51 -5.33
CA MET A 84 15.74 -6.68 -6.76
C MET A 84 17.15 -7.24 -6.94
N THR A 85 18.11 -6.79 -6.15
CA THR A 85 19.48 -7.33 -6.17
C THR A 85 19.47 -8.82 -5.82
N GLN A 86 18.70 -9.24 -4.85
CA GLN A 86 18.54 -10.66 -4.51
C GLN A 86 17.91 -11.46 -5.65
N ASN A 87 16.89 -10.87 -6.30
CA ASN A 87 16.16 -11.54 -7.39
C ASN A 87 16.97 -11.67 -8.68
N GLU A 88 17.96 -10.82 -8.89
CA GLU A 88 18.80 -10.78 -10.09
C GLU A 88 19.96 -11.80 -10.05
N VAL A 89 20.11 -12.53 -8.96
CA VAL A 89 21.18 -13.53 -8.81
C VAL A 89 20.84 -14.84 -9.50
#